data_4570c8e43e6731bc3e09c5191a798b11
#
_entry.id   4570c8e43e6731bc3e09c5191a798b11
#
_cell.length_a   1.000
_cell.length_b   1.000
_cell.length_c   1.000
_cell.angle_alpha   90.00
_cell.angle_beta   90.00
_cell.angle_gamma   90.00
#
_symmetry.space_group_name_H-M   'P 1'
#
loop_
_entity.id
_entity.type
_entity.pdbx_description
1 polymer ?
#
loop_
_entity_poly.entity_id
_entity_poly.type
_entity_poly.pdbx_seq_one_letter_code
_entity_poly.pdbx_strand_id
1 'polypeptide(L)'
;MNLVFSDDFAVSLKKHSSIKGAVRKKVNMICESPVALSEPLKGSFRGFYSCPVKRNFLIIFLYCATCRKRGDDVIVLCADCPDCLDDTIKFIALGPHDKAYWG
;
A
#
# COMPACT_ATOMS: atom_id res chain seq x y z
N MET A 1 -1.13 -7.87 13.28
CA MET A 1 -0.57 -7.10 12.16
C MET A 1 -0.92 -5.64 12.34
N ASN A 2 0.05 -4.76 12.15
CA ASN A 2 -0.12 -3.32 12.34
C ASN A 2 -0.45 -2.64 11.02
N LEU A 3 -1.51 -1.84 10.99
CA LEU A 3 -1.92 -1.12 9.79
C LEU A 3 -1.70 0.37 9.97
N VAL A 4 -1.10 1.00 8.97
CA VAL A 4 -0.90 2.44 8.92
C VAL A 4 -1.51 2.95 7.62
N PHE A 5 -2.33 3.98 7.71
CA PHE A 5 -2.96 4.61 6.56
C PHE A 5 -2.43 6.02 6.43
N SER A 6 -1.90 6.37 5.25
CA SER A 6 -1.44 7.72 4.99
C SER A 6 -2.61 8.69 4.90
N ASP A 7 -2.34 9.97 5.07
CA ASP A 7 -3.35 11.01 4.89
C ASP A 7 -3.90 11.00 3.46
N ASP A 8 -3.03 10.79 2.48
CA ASP A 8 -3.42 10.71 1.07
C ASP A 8 -4.39 9.55 0.83
N PHE A 9 -4.13 8.40 1.44
CA PHE A 9 -5.01 7.23 1.35
C PHE A 9 -6.38 7.56 1.94
N ALA A 10 -6.40 8.16 3.12
CA ALA A 10 -7.65 8.51 3.81
C ALA A 10 -8.46 9.52 3.01
N VAL A 11 -7.82 10.53 2.45
CA VAL A 11 -8.49 11.53 1.62
C VAL A 11 -9.07 10.90 0.35
N SER A 12 -8.31 10.04 -0.31
CA SER A 12 -8.77 9.33 -1.51
C SER A 12 -9.96 8.42 -1.20
N LEU A 13 -9.93 7.73 -0.07
CA LEU A 13 -11.03 6.85 0.34
C LEU A 13 -12.31 7.65 0.55
N LYS A 14 -12.22 8.82 1.15
CA LYS A 14 -13.35 9.73 1.32
C LYS A 14 -13.89 10.21 -0.02
N LYS A 15 -13.00 10.58 -0.92
CA LYS A 15 -13.34 11.08 -2.25
C LYS A 15 -14.02 10.00 -3.10
N HIS A 16 -13.65 8.74 -2.91
CA HIS A 16 -14.17 7.61 -3.67
C HIS A 16 -15.02 6.69 -2.79
N SER A 17 -15.94 7.26 -2.03
CA SER A 17 -16.75 6.52 -1.06
C SER A 17 -17.58 5.39 -1.68
N SER A 18 -17.91 5.48 -2.97
CA SER A 18 -18.66 4.43 -3.67
C SER A 18 -17.93 3.08 -3.71
N ILE A 19 -16.61 3.08 -3.61
CA ILE A 19 -15.81 1.84 -3.59
C ILE A 19 -15.29 1.48 -2.20
N LYS A 20 -15.73 2.18 -1.17
CA LYS A 20 -15.25 1.96 0.20
C LYS A 20 -15.36 0.51 0.64
N GLY A 21 -16.47 -0.14 0.35
CA GLY A 21 -16.66 -1.55 0.70
C GLY A 21 -15.66 -2.47 0.01
N ALA A 22 -15.39 -2.23 -1.28
CA ALA A 22 -14.43 -3.01 -2.04
C ALA A 22 -13.00 -2.78 -1.53
N VAL A 23 -12.66 -1.55 -1.17
CA VAL A 23 -11.36 -1.21 -0.59
C VAL A 23 -11.17 -1.94 0.74
N ARG A 24 -12.18 -1.88 1.61
CA ARG A 24 -12.13 -2.57 2.91
C ARG A 24 -11.89 -4.05 2.76
N LYS A 25 -12.59 -4.68 1.81
CA LYS A 25 -12.42 -6.10 1.53
C LYS A 25 -11.00 -6.42 1.07
N LYS A 26 -10.44 -5.60 0.17
CA LYS A 26 -9.06 -5.78 -0.31
C LYS A 26 -8.03 -5.57 0.78
N VAL A 27 -8.23 -4.58 1.64
CA VAL A 27 -7.34 -4.35 2.78
C VAL A 27 -7.29 -5.59 3.66
N ASN A 28 -8.44 -6.21 3.96
CA ASN A 28 -8.49 -7.43 4.74
C ASN A 28 -7.76 -8.58 4.05
N MET A 29 -7.92 -8.74 2.75
CA MET A 29 -7.23 -9.77 1.98
C MET A 29 -5.71 -9.55 1.96
N ILE A 30 -5.27 -8.31 1.85
CA ILE A 30 -3.84 -7.95 1.92
C ILE A 30 -3.28 -8.31 3.30
N CYS A 31 -4.04 -8.07 4.37
CA CYS A 31 -3.61 -8.42 5.72
C CYS A 31 -3.41 -9.94 5.89
N GLU A 32 -4.22 -10.76 5.24
CA GLU A 32 -4.08 -12.21 5.31
C GLU A 32 -2.89 -12.72 4.51
N SER A 33 -2.61 -12.12 3.35
CA SER A 33 -1.55 -12.56 2.44
C SER A 33 -0.97 -11.35 1.71
N PRO A 34 -0.12 -10.56 2.38
CA PRO A 34 0.29 -9.25 1.86
C PRO A 34 0.83 -9.23 0.44
N VAL A 35 1.63 -10.22 0.06
CA VAL A 35 2.26 -10.20 -1.25
C VAL A 35 1.60 -11.12 -2.27
N ALA A 36 0.68 -11.98 -1.86
CA ALA A 36 0.08 -13.00 -2.73
C ALA A 36 -0.83 -12.40 -3.81
N LEU A 37 -1.52 -11.30 -3.50
CA LEU A 37 -2.49 -10.66 -4.39
C LEU A 37 -1.95 -9.38 -5.01
N SER A 38 -0.66 -9.12 -4.89
CA SER A 38 -0.08 -7.82 -5.20
C SER A 38 1.13 -7.97 -6.10
N GLU A 39 1.43 -6.91 -6.85
CA GLU A 39 2.59 -6.87 -7.72
C GLU A 39 3.64 -5.91 -7.15
N PRO A 40 4.92 -6.34 -7.07
CA PRO A 40 5.98 -5.44 -6.66
C PRO A 40 6.22 -4.39 -7.75
N LEU A 41 6.39 -3.15 -7.33
CA LEU A 41 6.66 -2.05 -8.25
C LEU A 41 8.16 -1.91 -8.47
N LYS A 42 8.52 -1.28 -9.60
CA LYS A 42 9.92 -1.11 -10.02
C LYS A 42 10.24 0.38 -10.20
N GLY A 43 11.51 0.68 -10.46
CA GLY A 43 11.96 2.04 -10.71
C GLY A 43 11.83 2.91 -9.47
N SER A 44 11.26 4.09 -9.61
CA SER A 44 11.10 5.03 -8.50
C SER A 44 10.12 4.55 -7.42
N PHE A 45 9.32 3.52 -7.71
CA PHE A 45 8.39 2.93 -6.75
C PHE A 45 8.88 1.61 -6.16
N ARG A 46 10.16 1.32 -6.32
CA ARG A 46 10.74 0.11 -5.76
C ARG A 46 10.53 0.05 -4.25
N GLY A 47 10.11 -1.11 -3.76
CA GLY A 47 9.80 -1.31 -2.35
C GLY A 47 8.31 -1.29 -2.05
N PHE A 48 7.51 -0.75 -2.97
CA PHE A 48 6.05 -0.70 -2.84
C PHE A 48 5.40 -1.82 -3.64
N TYR A 49 4.14 -2.09 -3.28
CA TYR A 49 3.31 -3.08 -3.96
C TYR A 49 2.01 -2.43 -4.41
N SER A 50 1.45 -2.93 -5.50
CA SER A 50 0.13 -2.51 -5.97
C SER A 50 -0.84 -3.67 -5.93
N CYS A 51 -2.09 -3.38 -5.54
CA CYS A 51 -3.18 -4.35 -5.53
C CYS A 51 -4.40 -3.71 -6.19
N PRO A 52 -4.94 -4.33 -7.26
CA PRO A 52 -6.11 -3.75 -7.93
C PRO A 52 -7.37 -3.86 -7.07
N VAL A 53 -8.16 -2.78 -7.09
CA VAL A 53 -9.49 -2.73 -6.47
C VAL A 53 -10.47 -2.32 -7.55
N LYS A 54 -11.49 -3.14 -7.78
CA LYS A 54 -12.39 -2.91 -8.91
C LYS A 54 -11.60 -2.84 -10.22
N ARG A 55 -12.18 -2.23 -11.24
CA ARG A 55 -11.59 -2.24 -12.59
C ARG A 55 -10.46 -1.23 -12.76
N ASN A 56 -10.58 -0.06 -12.15
CA ASN A 56 -9.72 1.07 -12.45
C ASN A 56 -8.97 1.63 -11.26
N PHE A 57 -9.09 1.05 -10.08
CA PHE A 57 -8.46 1.58 -8.88
C PHE A 57 -7.34 0.67 -8.40
N LEU A 58 -6.29 1.29 -7.84
CA LEU A 58 -5.17 0.59 -7.21
C LEU A 58 -4.99 1.04 -5.78
N ILE A 59 -4.63 0.08 -4.92
CA ILE A 59 -4.06 0.34 -3.60
C ILE A 59 -2.54 0.21 -3.74
N ILE A 60 -1.81 1.22 -3.31
CA ILE A 60 -0.34 1.18 -3.21
C ILE A 60 -0.01 1.04 -1.74
N PHE A 61 0.78 0.04 -1.40
CA PHE A 61 1.14 -0.22 -0.02
C PHE A 61 2.58 -0.70 0.13
N LEU A 62 3.07 -0.66 1.36
CA LEU A 62 4.40 -1.11 1.74
C LEU A 62 4.24 -2.12 2.88
N TYR A 63 4.90 -3.27 2.75
CA TYR A 63 4.96 -4.26 3.82
C TYR A 63 6.36 -4.26 4.40
N CYS A 64 6.50 -3.87 5.68
CA CYS A 64 7.81 -3.66 6.29
C CYS A 64 8.70 -4.90 6.28
N ALA A 65 8.12 -6.08 6.52
CA ALA A 65 8.89 -7.33 6.51
C ALA A 65 9.59 -7.56 5.17
N THR A 66 8.85 -7.43 4.05
CA THR A 66 9.44 -7.63 2.71
C THR A 66 10.37 -6.49 2.33
N CYS A 67 10.05 -5.26 2.73
CA CYS A 67 10.90 -4.11 2.49
C CYS A 67 12.29 -4.30 3.09
N ARG A 68 12.36 -4.71 4.35
CA ARG A 68 13.61 -4.96 5.05
C ARG A 68 14.33 -6.18 4.52
N LYS A 69 13.61 -7.27 4.27
CA LYS A 69 14.18 -8.52 3.76
C LYS A 69 14.86 -8.32 2.40
N ARG A 70 14.29 -7.47 1.55
CA ARG A 70 14.83 -7.18 0.22
C ARG A 70 15.85 -6.05 0.22
N GLY A 71 16.06 -5.39 1.36
CA GLY A 71 16.94 -4.24 1.46
C GLY A 71 16.37 -2.96 0.86
N ASP A 72 15.08 -2.92 0.56
CA ASP A 72 14.44 -1.76 -0.04
C ASP A 72 14.26 -0.60 0.95
N ASP A 73 14.42 -0.86 2.25
CA ASP A 73 14.33 0.16 3.30
C ASP A 73 15.35 1.29 3.11
N VAL A 74 16.50 1.00 2.51
CA VAL A 74 17.51 2.03 2.22
C VAL A 74 17.11 2.93 1.06
N ILE A 75 16.13 2.51 0.27
CA ILE A 75 15.62 3.27 -0.89
C ILE A 75 14.34 4.02 -0.51
N VAL A 76 13.44 3.36 0.19
CA VAL A 76 12.14 3.92 0.57
C VAL A 76 12.30 5.02 1.63
N LEU A 77 13.21 4.84 2.58
CA LEU A 77 13.57 5.85 3.58
C LEU A 77 12.38 6.38 4.39
N CYS A 78 11.59 5.45 4.95
CA CYS A 78 10.50 5.84 5.83
C CYS A 78 11.05 6.50 7.10
N ALA A 79 10.49 7.65 7.47
CA ALA A 79 10.93 8.39 8.66
C ALA A 79 10.71 7.59 9.94
N ASP A 80 9.67 6.78 9.99
CA ASP A 80 9.30 5.98 11.16
C ASP A 80 9.73 4.52 11.07
N CYS A 81 10.57 4.18 10.09
CA CYS A 81 11.00 2.79 9.86
C CYS A 81 11.56 2.11 11.11
N PRO A 82 12.44 2.77 11.91
CA PRO A 82 12.97 2.13 13.13
C PRO A 82 11.89 1.81 14.17
N ASP A 83 10.78 2.52 14.14
CA ASP A 83 9.69 2.35 15.11
C ASP A 83 8.62 1.38 14.65
N CYS A 84 8.70 0.89 13.41
CA CYS A 84 7.71 -0.03 12.85
C CYS A 84 8.14 -1.47 13.02
N LEU A 85 7.20 -2.31 13.46
CA LEU A 85 7.41 -3.76 13.52
C LEU A 85 7.37 -4.34 12.11
N ASP A 86 7.98 -5.52 11.92
CA ASP A 86 8.04 -6.17 10.61
C ASP A 86 6.64 -6.49 10.06
N ASP A 87 5.67 -6.76 10.90
CA ASP A 87 4.31 -7.06 10.47
C ASP A 87 3.45 -5.83 10.20
N THR A 88 4.08 -4.67 9.99
CA THR A 88 3.39 -3.43 9.65
C THR A 88 3.15 -3.34 8.15
N ILE A 89 1.91 -3.00 7.77
CA ILE A 89 1.55 -2.66 6.40
C ILE A 89 1.16 -1.19 6.37
N LYS A 90 1.80 -0.43 5.50
CA LYS A 90 1.52 0.99 5.29
C LYS A 90 0.77 1.17 3.98
N PHE A 91 -0.48 1.61 4.06
CA PHE A 91 -1.28 1.92 2.88
C PHE A 91 -1.00 3.36 2.49
N ILE A 92 -0.34 3.54 1.34
CA ILE A 92 0.25 4.81 0.94
C ILE A 92 -0.65 5.61 0.03
N ALA A 93 -1.27 4.95 -0.95
CA ALA A 93 -2.10 5.63 -1.93
C ALA A 93 -3.26 4.76 -2.39
N LEU A 94 -4.33 5.41 -2.78
CA LEU A 94 -5.51 4.80 -3.38
C LEU A 94 -5.98 5.74 -4.47
N GLY A 95 -6.19 5.22 -5.66
CA GLY A 95 -6.70 6.05 -6.73
C GLY A 95 -6.85 5.30 -8.03
N PRO A 96 -7.35 6.00 -9.08
CA PRO A 96 -7.40 5.43 -10.42
C PRO A 96 -6.02 4.97 -10.86
N HIS A 97 -5.99 3.93 -11.69
CA HIS A 97 -4.75 3.28 -12.12
C HIS A 97 -3.69 4.28 -12.63
N ASP A 98 -4.11 5.27 -13.38
CA ASP A 98 -3.22 6.26 -13.97
C ASP A 98 -2.77 7.36 -13.00
N LYS A 99 -3.48 7.53 -11.86
CA LYS A 99 -3.21 8.59 -10.89
C LYS A 99 -2.63 8.09 -9.57
N ALA A 100 -2.77 6.81 -9.25
CA ALA A 100 -2.27 6.26 -8.00
C ALA A 100 -0.75 6.40 -7.89
N TYR A 101 -0.05 6.33 -9.01
CA TYR A 101 1.40 6.48 -9.08
C TYR A 101 1.88 7.92 -8.97
N TRP A 102 1.00 8.88 -9.16
CA TRP A 102 1.36 10.30 -9.20
C TRP A 102 0.88 11.07 -7.97
N GLY A 103 0.06 10.41 -7.21
CA GLY A 103 -0.61 10.99 -6.12
C GLY A 103 0.16 11.23 -4.90
#